data_6be9579062f0f2d1201fbd085ceb9f71
#
_entry.id   6be9579062f0f2d1201fbd085ceb9f71
#
_cell.length_a   1.000
_cell.length_b   1.000
_cell.length_c   1.000
_cell.angle_alpha   90.00
_cell.angle_beta   90.00
_cell.angle_gamma   90.00
#
_symmetry.space_group_name_H-M   'P 1'
#
loop_
_entity.id
_entity.type
_entity.pdbx_description
1 polymer ?
#
loop_
_entity_poly.entity_id
_entity_poly.type
_entity_poly.pdbx_seq_one_letter_code
_entity_poly.pdbx_strand_id
1 'polypeptide(L)'
;MTSQGAVPGSPLGARLAAGSAEPGMARAAGRSDAWAPPDLRRWLQLGLAAIWVLDGVLQSQSFMFTRAFGRMLAGGAGGNPAFLADSVRWVAGIIEHSPVATNAAFATIQLALGLGIAWRPAARAALACSVLWSAAVWWFGEGLGGILNGTASPVNGAPGAVILYALLAILVWPAAGRPAPAAPGTGPDAGPRRAAFAAAGQLGAGAARGLWVALWGSLAFLSVTATSRAAQGLHDMIAGMAAGEPGWLAALDRGAGGALAHHGLAASVALAAVLAVIAAGIFLPARGARLAVGLAVLVSLVIWLVGQDLGQILAGDATDVNSGPLLALIALAYWPLRPAASRPGAAAGAPAERLAPVSFPVPGEAGEES
;
A
#
# COMPACT_ATOMS: atom_id res chain seq x y z
N MET A 1 -34.47 -75.42 16.28
CA MET A 1 -33.28 -76.12 16.78
C MET A 1 -32.41 -75.07 17.40
N THR A 2 -32.54 -74.94 18.69
CA THR A 2 -31.60 -75.38 19.76
C THR A 2 -30.26 -74.63 19.67
N SER A 3 -29.71 -73.97 20.64
CA SER A 3 -29.86 -73.93 22.11
C SER A 3 -28.90 -72.83 22.58
N GLN A 4 -29.28 -72.00 23.54
CA GLN A 4 -28.77 -71.98 24.93
C GLN A 4 -27.22 -71.86 24.99
N GLY A 5 -26.60 -71.01 25.75
CA GLY A 5 -26.93 -70.48 27.03
C GLY A 5 -25.76 -69.75 27.64
N ALA A 6 -26.08 -69.12 28.69
CA ALA A 6 -25.30 -68.85 29.92
C ALA A 6 -24.59 -67.50 30.07
N VAL A 7 -25.16 -66.65 30.89
CA VAL A 7 -24.58 -65.71 31.87
C VAL A 7 -24.09 -66.55 33.09
N PRO A 8 -23.19 -66.10 34.04
CA PRO A 8 -23.01 -64.77 34.59
C PRO A 8 -21.53 -64.47 35.02
N GLY A 9 -21.34 -63.22 35.52
CA GLY A 9 -20.19 -62.94 36.38
C GLY A 9 -19.85 -61.48 36.55
N SER A 10 -20.59 -60.70 37.35
CA SER A 10 -20.02 -59.56 38.06
C SER A 10 -19.12 -59.98 39.19
N PRO A 11 -18.12 -59.22 39.58
CA PRO A 11 -18.27 -58.35 40.71
C PRO A 11 -17.63 -56.95 40.62
N LEU A 12 -18.37 -55.97 41.12
CA LEU A 12 -18.04 -55.03 42.18
C LEU A 12 -16.56 -54.71 42.43
N GLY A 13 -16.27 -53.41 42.31
CA GLY A 13 -15.30 -52.78 43.22
C GLY A 13 -14.20 -51.97 42.56
N ALA A 14 -14.43 -50.69 42.40
CA ALA A 14 -13.54 -49.65 42.88
C ALA A 14 -14.08 -48.27 42.42
N ARG A 15 -14.75 -47.64 43.33
CA ARG A 15 -15.02 -46.20 43.33
C ARG A 15 -13.72 -45.45 43.63
N LEU A 16 -13.77 -44.14 43.22
CA LEU A 16 -12.97 -43.03 43.70
C LEU A 16 -11.81 -42.61 42.77
N ALA A 17 -12.07 -41.60 42.02
CA ALA A 17 -11.54 -40.25 42.10
C ALA A 17 -11.92 -39.46 40.85
N ALA A 18 -13.14 -38.93 40.83
CA ALA A 18 -13.47 -37.85 39.90
C ALA A 18 -12.92 -36.55 40.51
N GLY A 19 -11.75 -36.13 40.05
CA GLY A 19 -11.27 -34.79 40.25
C GLY A 19 -12.09 -33.83 39.37
N SER A 20 -12.94 -33.06 40.00
CA SER A 20 -13.70 -31.95 39.44
C SER A 20 -12.72 -30.91 38.91
N ALA A 21 -12.41 -30.95 37.59
CA ALA A 21 -11.81 -29.84 36.91
C ALA A 21 -12.87 -28.75 36.71
N GLU A 22 -12.69 -27.64 37.36
CA GLU A 22 -13.50 -26.44 37.26
C GLU A 22 -13.61 -25.99 35.78
N PRO A 23 -14.83 -25.80 35.23
CA PRO A 23 -14.99 -25.29 33.84
C PRO A 23 -14.98 -23.76 33.76
N GLY A 24 -14.21 -23.09 34.64
CA GLY A 24 -14.26 -21.62 34.77
C GLY A 24 -13.21 -20.83 34.04
N MET A 25 -12.08 -21.39 33.61
CA MET A 25 -10.94 -20.60 33.08
C MET A 25 -10.72 -20.64 31.57
N ALA A 26 -11.45 -21.45 30.82
CA ALA A 26 -11.27 -21.56 29.37
C ALA A 26 -12.08 -20.53 28.52
N ARG A 27 -12.89 -19.69 29.16
CA ARG A 27 -13.79 -18.76 28.45
C ARG A 27 -13.33 -17.29 28.42
N ALA A 28 -12.22 -16.95 29.03
CA ALA A 28 -11.72 -15.57 29.07
C ALA A 28 -10.75 -15.18 27.95
N ALA A 29 -10.24 -16.14 27.18
CA ALA A 29 -9.26 -15.85 26.09
C ALA A 29 -9.86 -15.49 24.72
N GLY A 30 -11.20 -15.52 24.58
CA GLY A 30 -11.86 -15.40 23.27
C GLY A 30 -12.53 -14.05 22.96
N ARG A 31 -12.34 -13.01 23.77
CA ARG A 31 -13.14 -11.78 23.63
C ARG A 31 -12.37 -10.48 23.49
N SER A 32 -11.05 -10.52 23.27
CA SER A 32 -10.24 -9.29 23.10
C SER A 32 -9.92 -8.92 21.65
N ASP A 33 -10.27 -9.72 20.64
CA ASP A 33 -9.88 -9.46 19.26
C ASP A 33 -10.89 -8.62 18.45
N ALA A 34 -12.04 -8.26 19.01
CA ALA A 34 -13.11 -7.59 18.27
C ALA A 34 -12.82 -6.10 17.95
N TRP A 35 -11.82 -5.47 18.59
CA TRP A 35 -11.54 -4.03 18.48
C TRP A 35 -10.06 -3.68 18.30
N ALA A 36 -9.21 -4.61 17.87
CA ALA A 36 -7.86 -4.24 17.48
C ALA A 36 -7.94 -3.28 16.27
N PRO A 37 -7.34 -2.08 16.34
CA PRO A 37 -7.32 -1.17 15.21
C PRO A 37 -6.68 -1.86 14.00
N PRO A 38 -7.17 -1.61 12.78
CA PRO A 38 -6.59 -2.19 11.58
C PRO A 38 -5.10 -1.81 11.49
N ASP A 39 -4.26 -2.75 11.09
CA ASP A 39 -2.85 -2.48 10.86
C ASP A 39 -2.65 -1.43 9.75
N LEU A 40 -1.48 -0.82 9.66
CA LEU A 40 -1.16 0.19 8.65
C LEU A 40 -1.48 -0.29 7.22
N ARG A 41 -1.22 -1.58 6.94
CA ARG A 41 -1.52 -2.17 5.62
C ARG A 41 -3.01 -2.11 5.30
N ARG A 42 -3.86 -2.42 6.28
CA ARG A 42 -5.31 -2.34 6.10
C ARG A 42 -5.78 -0.91 5.91
N TRP A 43 -5.21 0.05 6.61
CA TRP A 43 -5.50 1.46 6.38
C TRP A 43 -5.12 1.90 4.96
N LEU A 44 -3.96 1.46 4.44
CA LEU A 44 -3.54 1.75 3.07
C LEU A 44 -4.44 1.07 2.03
N GLN A 45 -4.90 -0.17 2.29
CA GLN A 45 -5.92 -0.82 1.43
C GLN A 45 -7.23 -0.03 1.41
N LEU A 46 -7.69 0.47 2.56
CA LEU A 46 -8.89 1.29 2.63
C LEU A 46 -8.69 2.65 1.96
N GLY A 47 -7.50 3.25 2.05
CA GLY A 47 -7.14 4.45 1.31
C GLY A 47 -7.21 4.22 -0.21
N LEU A 48 -6.61 3.14 -0.71
CA LEU A 48 -6.70 2.75 -2.12
C LEU A 48 -8.15 2.47 -2.54
N ALA A 49 -8.91 1.79 -1.69
CA ALA A 49 -10.33 1.53 -1.94
C ALA A 49 -11.16 2.82 -2.05
N ALA A 50 -10.91 3.78 -1.15
CA ALA A 50 -11.57 5.08 -1.18
C ALA A 50 -11.26 5.87 -2.45
N ILE A 51 -10.00 5.81 -2.93
CA ILE A 51 -9.61 6.47 -4.18
C ILE A 51 -10.33 5.80 -5.37
N TRP A 52 -10.34 4.45 -5.47
CA TRP A 52 -11.08 3.77 -6.53
C TRP A 52 -12.58 4.09 -6.53
N VAL A 53 -13.20 4.21 -5.35
CA VAL A 53 -14.62 4.65 -5.25
C VAL A 53 -14.77 6.08 -5.73
N LEU A 54 -13.85 6.97 -5.35
CA LEU A 54 -13.88 8.37 -5.80
C LEU A 54 -13.75 8.46 -7.33
N ASP A 55 -12.83 7.71 -7.93
CA ASP A 55 -12.66 7.68 -9.40
C ASP A 55 -13.93 7.19 -10.09
N GLY A 56 -14.58 6.14 -9.56
CA GLY A 56 -15.87 5.67 -10.07
C GLY A 56 -16.99 6.74 -9.97
N VAL A 57 -16.94 7.58 -8.93
CA VAL A 57 -17.83 8.74 -8.80
C VAL A 57 -17.46 9.82 -9.82
N LEU A 58 -16.18 10.14 -9.99
CA LEU A 58 -15.70 11.11 -10.98
C LEU A 58 -16.05 10.66 -12.41
N GLN A 59 -15.99 9.39 -12.72
CA GLN A 59 -16.48 8.85 -14.00
C GLN A 59 -17.99 9.03 -14.20
N SER A 60 -18.74 9.36 -13.15
CA SER A 60 -20.18 9.62 -13.28
C SER A 60 -20.53 11.07 -13.66
N GLN A 61 -19.52 11.93 -13.92
CA GLN A 61 -19.72 13.31 -14.38
C GLN A 61 -20.27 13.33 -15.82
N SER A 62 -21.07 14.34 -16.13
CA SER A 62 -21.75 14.45 -17.42
C SER A 62 -20.79 14.47 -18.62
N PHE A 63 -19.63 15.10 -18.47
CA PHE A 63 -18.57 15.16 -19.49
C PHE A 63 -18.13 13.75 -19.93
N MET A 64 -17.99 12.81 -18.99
CA MET A 64 -17.51 11.45 -19.25
C MET A 64 -18.45 10.64 -20.13
N PHE A 65 -19.74 11.00 -20.19
CA PHE A 65 -20.75 10.34 -21.03
C PHE A 65 -20.87 10.96 -22.44
N THR A 66 -19.91 11.82 -22.82
CA THR A 66 -19.90 12.49 -24.12
C THR A 66 -18.75 12.00 -25.00
N ARG A 67 -18.85 12.27 -26.30
CA ARG A 67 -17.74 12.04 -27.24
C ARG A 67 -16.50 12.91 -26.94
N ALA A 68 -16.68 13.98 -26.17
CA ALA A 68 -15.56 14.86 -25.78
C ALA A 68 -14.55 14.12 -24.91
N PHE A 69 -14.99 13.20 -24.05
CA PHE A 69 -14.10 12.33 -23.28
C PHE A 69 -13.18 11.47 -24.18
N GLY A 70 -13.76 10.82 -25.20
CA GLY A 70 -12.93 10.06 -26.16
C GLY A 70 -11.93 10.94 -26.90
N ARG A 71 -12.32 12.16 -27.33
CA ARG A 71 -11.41 13.12 -27.96
C ARG A 71 -10.30 13.60 -27.02
N MET A 72 -10.62 13.84 -25.74
CA MET A 72 -9.64 14.17 -24.72
C MET A 72 -8.58 13.04 -24.61
N LEU A 73 -9.04 11.78 -24.54
CA LEU A 73 -8.16 10.63 -24.49
C LEU A 73 -7.28 10.52 -25.75
N ALA A 74 -7.86 10.73 -26.94
CA ALA A 74 -7.12 10.74 -28.20
C ALA A 74 -6.01 11.79 -28.24
N GLY A 75 -6.19 12.93 -27.54
CA GLY A 75 -5.16 13.95 -27.37
C GLY A 75 -3.88 13.44 -26.72
N GLY A 76 -4.01 12.50 -25.77
CA GLY A 76 -2.87 11.83 -25.12
C GLY A 76 -2.01 10.96 -26.03
N ALA A 77 -2.47 10.66 -27.26
CA ALA A 77 -1.69 9.95 -28.26
C ALA A 77 -0.57 10.82 -28.87
N GLY A 78 -0.66 12.15 -28.74
CA GLY A 78 0.26 13.09 -29.38
C GLY A 78 1.73 12.90 -28.97
N GLY A 79 2.64 12.92 -29.95
CA GLY A 79 4.07 12.78 -29.70
C GLY A 79 4.57 11.37 -29.32
N ASN A 80 3.67 10.43 -29.06
CA ASN A 80 4.04 9.05 -28.75
C ASN A 80 4.45 8.26 -29.99
N PRO A 81 5.28 7.20 -29.84
CA PRO A 81 5.56 6.25 -30.93
C PRO A 81 4.28 5.64 -31.51
N ALA A 82 4.27 5.31 -32.79
CA ALA A 82 3.08 4.89 -33.55
C ALA A 82 2.33 3.73 -32.87
N PHE A 83 3.03 2.70 -32.39
CA PHE A 83 2.42 1.53 -31.73
C PHE A 83 1.57 1.92 -30.49
N LEU A 84 2.02 2.91 -29.74
CA LEU A 84 1.29 3.41 -28.55
C LEU A 84 0.19 4.37 -29.00
N ALA A 85 0.52 5.35 -29.84
CA ALA A 85 -0.42 6.33 -30.34
C ALA A 85 -1.65 5.69 -31.01
N ASP A 86 -1.44 4.66 -31.83
CA ASP A 86 -2.51 3.96 -32.54
C ASP A 86 -3.38 3.16 -31.58
N SER A 87 -2.79 2.55 -30.53
CA SER A 87 -3.54 1.84 -29.50
C SER A 87 -4.41 2.78 -28.65
N VAL A 88 -3.90 3.97 -28.29
CA VAL A 88 -4.66 5.02 -27.58
C VAL A 88 -5.81 5.52 -28.45
N ARG A 89 -5.56 5.85 -29.74
CA ARG A 89 -6.61 6.30 -30.67
C ARG A 89 -7.67 5.23 -30.90
N TRP A 90 -7.28 3.95 -30.95
CA TRP A 90 -8.23 2.84 -31.09
C TRP A 90 -9.22 2.78 -29.93
N VAL A 91 -8.73 2.85 -28.68
CA VAL A 91 -9.61 2.89 -27.48
C VAL A 91 -10.45 4.15 -27.45
N ALA A 92 -9.87 5.31 -27.74
CA ALA A 92 -10.59 6.57 -27.85
C ALA A 92 -11.75 6.49 -28.86
N GLY A 93 -11.53 5.85 -30.01
CA GLY A 93 -12.57 5.60 -31.02
C GLY A 93 -13.72 4.72 -30.52
N ILE A 94 -13.43 3.69 -29.70
CA ILE A 94 -14.47 2.88 -29.05
C ILE A 94 -15.32 3.74 -28.11
N ILE A 95 -14.68 4.60 -27.30
CA ILE A 95 -15.36 5.51 -26.38
C ILE A 95 -16.21 6.51 -27.15
N GLU A 96 -15.69 7.11 -28.22
CA GLU A 96 -16.45 8.06 -29.06
C GLU A 96 -17.65 7.42 -29.74
N HIS A 97 -17.53 6.13 -30.12
CA HIS A 97 -18.64 5.40 -30.75
C HIS A 97 -19.77 5.10 -29.74
N SER A 98 -19.44 4.75 -28.51
CA SER A 98 -20.39 4.32 -27.49
C SER A 98 -20.08 4.96 -26.11
N PRO A 99 -20.09 6.29 -25.96
CA PRO A 99 -19.59 6.95 -24.77
C PRO A 99 -20.37 6.58 -23.49
N VAL A 100 -21.67 6.41 -23.57
CA VAL A 100 -22.50 6.03 -22.41
C VAL A 100 -22.18 4.62 -21.92
N ALA A 101 -22.14 3.65 -22.82
CA ALA A 101 -21.91 2.27 -22.45
C ALA A 101 -20.47 2.04 -21.93
N THR A 102 -19.48 2.60 -22.62
CA THR A 102 -18.07 2.44 -22.23
C THR A 102 -17.78 3.13 -20.92
N ASN A 103 -18.26 4.35 -20.71
CA ASN A 103 -18.05 5.07 -19.47
C ASN A 103 -18.81 4.44 -18.28
N ALA A 104 -20.03 3.96 -18.48
CA ALA A 104 -20.76 3.22 -17.46
C ALA A 104 -20.00 1.94 -17.03
N ALA A 105 -19.37 1.24 -18.00
CA ALA A 105 -18.52 0.09 -17.69
C ALA A 105 -17.28 0.52 -16.87
N PHE A 106 -16.61 1.62 -17.22
CA PHE A 106 -15.44 2.13 -16.48
C PHE A 106 -15.80 2.50 -15.05
N ALA A 107 -16.86 3.30 -14.86
CA ALA A 107 -17.36 3.65 -13.53
C ALA A 107 -17.70 2.40 -12.69
N THR A 108 -18.38 1.42 -13.30
CA THR A 108 -18.74 0.17 -12.61
C THR A 108 -17.50 -0.63 -12.19
N ILE A 109 -16.48 -0.74 -13.05
CA ILE A 109 -15.22 -1.42 -12.74
C ILE A 109 -14.53 -0.73 -11.56
N GLN A 110 -14.38 0.58 -11.59
CA GLN A 110 -13.71 1.35 -10.55
C GLN A 110 -14.44 1.24 -9.19
N LEU A 111 -15.76 1.37 -9.18
CA LEU A 111 -16.56 1.15 -7.98
C LEU A 111 -16.43 -0.29 -7.45
N ALA A 112 -16.47 -1.29 -8.33
CA ALA A 112 -16.30 -2.69 -7.95
C ALA A 112 -14.90 -2.97 -7.38
N LEU A 113 -13.85 -2.35 -7.93
CA LEU A 113 -12.48 -2.43 -7.40
C LEU A 113 -12.41 -1.83 -5.99
N GLY A 114 -12.94 -0.62 -5.81
CA GLY A 114 -12.94 0.03 -4.50
C GLY A 114 -13.70 -0.77 -3.44
N LEU A 115 -14.95 -1.15 -3.73
CA LEU A 115 -15.78 -1.95 -2.82
C LEU A 115 -15.16 -3.33 -2.55
N GLY A 116 -14.59 -3.97 -3.58
CA GLY A 116 -13.93 -5.27 -3.47
C GLY A 116 -12.67 -5.22 -2.58
N ILE A 117 -11.85 -4.17 -2.68
CA ILE A 117 -10.69 -3.96 -1.80
C ILE A 117 -11.14 -3.67 -0.36
N ALA A 118 -12.22 -2.90 -0.19
CA ALA A 118 -12.78 -2.61 1.13
C ALA A 118 -13.34 -3.86 1.80
N TRP A 119 -13.88 -4.81 1.05
CA TRP A 119 -14.43 -6.05 1.58
C TRP A 119 -13.35 -7.13 1.70
N ARG A 120 -12.97 -7.47 2.94
CA ARG A 120 -11.84 -8.39 3.23
C ARG A 120 -11.84 -9.70 2.45
N PRO A 121 -12.96 -10.45 2.27
CA PRO A 121 -12.97 -11.69 1.51
C PRO A 121 -12.59 -11.51 0.03
N ALA A 122 -12.98 -10.40 -0.60
CA ALA A 122 -12.69 -10.11 -2.00
C ALA A 122 -11.37 -9.37 -2.22
N ALA A 123 -10.74 -8.84 -1.17
CA ALA A 123 -9.63 -7.89 -1.28
C ALA A 123 -8.46 -8.41 -2.14
N ARG A 124 -8.11 -9.70 -2.09
CA ARG A 124 -7.05 -10.27 -2.92
C ARG A 124 -7.39 -10.24 -4.40
N ALA A 125 -8.59 -10.70 -4.75
CA ALA A 125 -9.05 -10.70 -6.15
C ALA A 125 -9.17 -9.26 -6.66
N ALA A 126 -9.76 -8.35 -5.88
CA ALA A 126 -9.90 -6.95 -6.25
C ALA A 126 -8.56 -6.24 -6.43
N LEU A 127 -7.55 -6.52 -5.57
CA LEU A 127 -6.18 -5.99 -5.75
C LEU A 127 -5.53 -6.54 -7.04
N ALA A 128 -5.73 -7.83 -7.37
CA ALA A 128 -5.23 -8.39 -8.63
C ALA A 128 -5.89 -7.71 -9.84
N CYS A 129 -7.22 -7.58 -9.80
CA CYS A 129 -7.96 -6.85 -10.85
C CYS A 129 -7.55 -5.38 -10.93
N SER A 130 -7.27 -4.73 -9.78
CA SER A 130 -6.74 -3.36 -9.73
C SER A 130 -5.41 -3.24 -10.46
N VAL A 131 -4.47 -4.17 -10.27
CA VAL A 131 -3.19 -4.18 -11.00
C VAL A 131 -3.41 -4.31 -12.50
N LEU A 132 -4.26 -5.24 -12.93
CA LEU A 132 -4.53 -5.46 -14.37
C LEU A 132 -5.23 -4.26 -15.01
N TRP A 133 -6.25 -3.72 -14.34
CA TRP A 133 -6.97 -2.53 -14.79
C TRP A 133 -6.07 -1.32 -14.88
N SER A 134 -5.25 -1.10 -13.85
CA SER A 134 -4.28 -0.01 -13.83
C SER A 134 -3.27 -0.10 -14.97
N ALA A 135 -2.74 -1.29 -15.26
CA ALA A 135 -1.81 -1.48 -16.37
C ALA A 135 -2.49 -1.19 -17.73
N ALA A 136 -3.75 -1.62 -17.91
CA ALA A 136 -4.51 -1.34 -19.11
C ALA A 136 -4.77 0.16 -19.30
N VAL A 137 -5.24 0.84 -18.25
CA VAL A 137 -5.51 2.29 -18.31
C VAL A 137 -4.22 3.10 -18.48
N TRP A 138 -3.12 2.69 -17.83
CA TRP A 138 -1.82 3.33 -18.01
C TRP A 138 -1.34 3.28 -19.47
N TRP A 139 -1.54 2.14 -20.14
CA TRP A 139 -1.20 1.97 -21.55
C TRP A 139 -2.15 2.74 -22.46
N PHE A 140 -3.45 2.47 -22.37
CA PHE A 140 -4.45 2.94 -23.33
C PHE A 140 -5.03 4.31 -23.00
N GLY A 141 -5.08 4.68 -21.72
CA GLY A 141 -5.66 5.93 -21.24
C GLY A 141 -4.63 7.03 -21.06
N GLU A 142 -3.53 6.73 -20.37
CA GLU A 142 -2.53 7.72 -20.02
C GLU A 142 -1.33 7.75 -20.99
N GLY A 143 -1.29 6.89 -22.02
CA GLY A 143 -0.16 6.85 -22.97
C GLY A 143 1.19 6.68 -22.26
N LEU A 144 1.24 5.79 -21.24
CA LEU A 144 2.41 5.56 -20.38
C LEU A 144 2.86 6.83 -19.62
N GLY A 145 1.94 7.73 -19.26
CA GLY A 145 2.24 8.93 -18.48
C GLY A 145 3.16 9.92 -19.17
N GLY A 146 3.19 9.95 -20.51
CA GLY A 146 4.05 10.86 -21.30
C GLY A 146 5.54 10.52 -21.28
N ILE A 147 5.92 9.32 -20.82
CA ILE A 147 7.34 8.92 -20.73
C ILE A 147 7.97 8.82 -22.13
N LEU A 148 7.25 8.22 -23.08
CA LEU A 148 7.81 7.97 -24.43
C LEU A 148 7.76 9.17 -25.36
N ASN A 149 6.92 10.16 -25.08
CA ASN A 149 6.89 11.42 -25.82
C ASN A 149 7.76 12.53 -25.21
N GLY A 150 8.41 12.24 -24.05
CA GLY A 150 9.32 13.17 -23.38
C GLY A 150 8.65 14.31 -22.61
N THR A 151 7.33 14.27 -22.40
CA THR A 151 6.59 15.31 -21.64
C THR A 151 6.39 14.96 -20.18
N ALA A 152 6.74 13.73 -19.78
CA ALA A 152 6.58 13.26 -18.40
C ALA A 152 7.29 14.17 -17.39
N SER A 153 6.55 14.61 -16.38
CA SER A 153 7.06 15.38 -15.24
C SER A 153 6.26 15.01 -13.98
N PRO A 154 6.88 14.95 -12.80
CA PRO A 154 6.12 14.76 -11.55
C PRO A 154 5.05 15.84 -11.34
N VAL A 155 5.29 17.05 -11.86
CA VAL A 155 4.37 18.18 -11.74
C VAL A 155 3.07 17.93 -12.49
N ASN A 156 3.11 17.26 -13.65
CA ASN A 156 1.93 16.90 -14.43
C ASN A 156 1.47 15.45 -14.27
N GLY A 157 1.87 14.77 -13.16
CA GLY A 157 1.34 13.46 -12.81
C GLY A 157 2.18 12.25 -13.21
N ALA A 158 3.39 12.44 -13.81
CA ALA A 158 4.25 11.28 -14.12
C ALA A 158 4.60 10.47 -12.86
N PRO A 159 4.75 9.15 -13.03
CA PRO A 159 4.79 8.32 -14.24
C PRO A 159 3.43 7.94 -14.81
N GLY A 160 2.37 8.61 -14.41
CA GLY A 160 0.97 8.33 -14.61
C GLY A 160 0.29 7.97 -13.29
N ALA A 161 -0.91 8.50 -13.05
CA ALA A 161 -1.62 8.24 -11.82
C ALA A 161 -1.93 6.75 -11.68
N VAL A 162 -2.45 6.15 -12.72
CA VAL A 162 -3.03 4.80 -12.65
C VAL A 162 -1.99 3.71 -12.43
N ILE A 163 -0.75 3.85 -12.89
CA ILE A 163 0.31 2.86 -12.57
C ILE A 163 0.66 2.86 -11.07
N LEU A 164 0.45 3.97 -10.37
CA LEU A 164 0.66 4.07 -8.92
C LEU A 164 -0.38 3.28 -8.13
N TYR A 165 -1.62 3.11 -8.67
CA TYR A 165 -2.61 2.20 -8.07
C TYR A 165 -2.11 0.75 -8.11
N ALA A 166 -1.56 0.32 -9.25
CA ALA A 166 -0.96 -1.01 -9.36
C ALA A 166 0.18 -1.19 -8.37
N LEU A 167 1.07 -0.21 -8.27
CA LEU A 167 2.18 -0.23 -7.33
C LEU A 167 1.69 -0.32 -5.88
N LEU A 168 0.74 0.54 -5.49
CA LEU A 168 0.17 0.51 -4.15
C LEU A 168 -0.54 -0.82 -3.88
N ALA A 169 -1.32 -1.35 -4.83
CA ALA A 169 -1.98 -2.65 -4.70
C ALA A 169 -0.98 -3.78 -4.42
N ILE A 170 0.18 -3.79 -5.08
CA ILE A 170 1.27 -4.75 -4.84
C ILE A 170 1.86 -4.56 -3.43
N LEU A 171 2.14 -3.33 -3.02
CA LEU A 171 2.75 -3.02 -1.73
C LEU A 171 1.84 -3.38 -0.54
N VAL A 172 0.51 -3.24 -0.71
CA VAL A 172 -0.47 -3.55 0.33
C VAL A 172 -1.09 -4.94 0.22
N TRP A 173 -0.54 -5.79 -0.65
CA TRP A 173 -1.04 -7.15 -0.85
C TRP A 173 -1.13 -7.90 0.49
N PRO A 174 -2.24 -8.61 0.79
CA PRO A 174 -2.41 -9.33 2.03
C PRO A 174 -1.34 -10.42 2.20
N ALA A 175 -0.59 -10.40 3.30
CA ALA A 175 0.38 -11.43 3.60
C ALA A 175 -0.33 -12.80 3.64
N ALA A 176 0.21 -13.80 2.97
CA ALA A 176 -0.16 -15.17 3.25
C ALA A 176 0.25 -15.44 4.70
N GLY A 177 -0.67 -15.90 5.54
CA GLY A 177 -0.52 -16.02 7.00
C GLY A 177 0.60 -16.95 7.52
N ARG A 178 1.79 -16.86 6.94
CA ARG A 178 3.01 -17.45 7.48
C ARG A 178 3.65 -16.44 8.44
N PRO A 179 3.83 -16.79 9.71
CA PRO A 179 4.83 -16.13 10.51
C PRO A 179 6.14 -16.22 9.73
N ALA A 180 6.82 -15.08 9.53
CA ALA A 180 8.17 -15.14 8.97
C ALA A 180 8.97 -16.15 9.81
N PRO A 181 9.64 -17.16 9.19
CA PRO A 181 10.50 -18.05 9.94
C PRO A 181 11.46 -17.15 10.73
N ALA A 182 11.54 -17.34 12.04
CA ALA A 182 12.61 -16.77 12.82
C ALA A 182 13.91 -17.21 12.15
N ALA A 183 14.67 -16.25 11.62
CA ALA A 183 15.93 -16.58 10.98
C ALA A 183 16.79 -17.37 11.98
N PRO A 184 17.28 -18.57 11.62
CA PRO A 184 18.17 -19.31 12.51
C PRO A 184 19.41 -18.43 12.75
N GLY A 185 19.71 -18.11 13.99
CA GLY A 185 20.93 -17.37 14.36
C GLY A 185 20.74 -15.96 14.91
N THR A 186 19.56 -15.55 15.36
CA THR A 186 19.39 -14.32 16.14
C THR A 186 19.85 -14.53 17.58
N GLY A 187 21.17 -14.68 17.77
CA GLY A 187 21.82 -14.50 19.05
C GLY A 187 21.75 -13.04 19.51
N PRO A 188 22.12 -12.74 20.76
CA PRO A 188 22.07 -11.37 21.35
C PRO A 188 22.92 -10.32 20.59
N ASP A 189 23.76 -10.72 19.65
CA ASP A 189 24.65 -9.88 18.84
C ASP A 189 24.05 -9.45 17.48
N ALA A 190 22.73 -9.62 17.25
CA ALA A 190 22.09 -9.13 16.03
C ALA A 190 22.21 -7.60 15.98
N GLY A 191 23.09 -7.11 15.11
CA GLY A 191 23.32 -5.69 14.85
C GLY A 191 22.02 -4.90 14.60
N PRO A 192 22.06 -3.57 14.49
CA PRO A 192 20.88 -2.73 14.50
C PRO A 192 19.86 -3.22 13.48
N ARG A 193 18.72 -3.74 13.99
CA ARG A 193 17.62 -4.26 13.16
C ARG A 193 17.15 -3.15 12.24
N ARG A 194 17.37 -3.33 10.93
CA ARG A 194 16.89 -2.41 9.92
C ARG A 194 15.39 -2.25 10.06
N ALA A 195 14.90 -1.02 9.91
CA ALA A 195 13.50 -0.69 10.08
C ALA A 195 12.60 -1.60 9.22
N ALA A 196 11.62 -2.24 9.86
CA ALA A 196 10.54 -2.92 9.17
C ALA A 196 9.50 -1.88 8.72
N PHE A 197 8.90 -2.05 7.55
CA PHE A 197 7.81 -1.22 7.03
C PHE A 197 6.77 -2.08 6.32
N ALA A 198 5.55 -1.58 6.16
CA ALA A 198 4.42 -2.34 5.61
C ALA A 198 4.69 -2.87 4.20
N ALA A 199 5.36 -2.06 3.36
CA ALA A 199 5.74 -2.43 1.99
C ALA A 199 6.69 -3.65 1.91
N ALA A 200 7.45 -3.96 2.99
CA ALA A 200 8.35 -5.11 3.01
C ALA A 200 7.65 -6.46 3.16
N GLY A 201 6.35 -6.47 3.44
CA GLY A 201 5.63 -7.68 3.85
C GLY A 201 5.62 -8.82 2.83
N GLN A 202 5.48 -8.52 1.53
CA GLN A 202 5.45 -9.51 0.44
C GLN A 202 6.75 -9.57 -0.34
N LEU A 203 7.35 -8.41 -0.59
CA LEU A 203 8.51 -8.26 -1.45
C LEU A 203 9.83 -8.51 -0.72
N GLY A 204 9.80 -8.49 0.61
CA GLY A 204 11.00 -8.40 1.42
C GLY A 204 11.59 -6.99 1.45
N ALA A 205 12.44 -6.72 2.45
CA ALA A 205 12.97 -5.37 2.68
C ALA A 205 13.89 -4.87 1.55
N GLY A 206 14.62 -5.76 0.90
CA GLY A 206 15.53 -5.42 -0.21
C GLY A 206 14.77 -4.96 -1.44
N ALA A 207 13.85 -5.78 -1.93
CA ALA A 207 13.05 -5.45 -3.12
C ALA A 207 12.17 -4.22 -2.88
N ALA A 208 11.57 -4.08 -1.70
CA ALA A 208 10.80 -2.89 -1.37
C ALA A 208 11.66 -1.61 -1.38
N ARG A 209 12.90 -1.63 -0.87
CA ARG A 209 13.82 -0.50 -1.01
C ARG A 209 14.21 -0.22 -2.45
N GLY A 210 14.47 -1.27 -3.24
CA GLY A 210 14.72 -1.14 -4.67
C GLY A 210 13.58 -0.42 -5.39
N LEU A 211 12.34 -0.79 -5.07
CA LEU A 211 11.13 -0.19 -5.63
C LEU A 211 10.97 1.29 -5.20
N TRP A 212 11.27 1.61 -3.94
CA TRP A 212 11.32 2.99 -3.47
C TRP A 212 12.31 3.83 -4.26
N VAL A 213 13.54 3.34 -4.42
CA VAL A 213 14.57 4.05 -5.18
C VAL A 213 14.19 4.17 -6.65
N ALA A 214 13.63 3.12 -7.23
CA ALA A 214 13.15 3.16 -8.62
C ALA A 214 12.07 4.22 -8.80
N LEU A 215 11.08 4.28 -7.91
CA LEU A 215 10.01 5.29 -7.98
C LEU A 215 10.56 6.71 -7.80
N TRP A 216 11.16 7.01 -6.66
CA TRP A 216 11.60 8.38 -6.35
C TRP A 216 12.79 8.83 -7.22
N GLY A 217 13.65 7.88 -7.62
CA GLY A 217 14.74 8.14 -8.56
C GLY A 217 14.25 8.42 -9.98
N SER A 218 13.23 7.68 -10.45
CA SER A 218 12.62 8.00 -11.77
C SER A 218 11.90 9.35 -11.73
N LEU A 219 11.21 9.71 -10.66
CA LEU A 219 10.60 11.03 -10.49
C LEU A 219 11.66 12.14 -10.49
N ALA A 220 12.80 11.93 -9.83
CA ALA A 220 13.93 12.87 -9.87
C ALA A 220 14.47 13.04 -11.29
N PHE A 221 14.62 11.94 -12.02
CA PHE A 221 15.05 11.98 -13.43
C PHE A 221 14.03 12.70 -14.32
N LEU A 222 12.74 12.39 -14.17
CA LEU A 222 11.66 13.00 -14.94
C LEU A 222 11.46 14.50 -14.63
N SER A 223 11.92 14.97 -13.47
CA SER A 223 11.87 16.41 -13.14
C SER A 223 12.80 17.27 -14.00
N VAL A 224 13.80 16.67 -14.65
CA VAL A 224 14.77 17.38 -15.48
C VAL A 224 14.59 17.09 -16.99
N THR A 225 13.37 16.79 -17.41
CA THR A 225 13.02 16.64 -18.84
C THR A 225 13.26 17.96 -19.60
N ALA A 226 13.36 17.88 -20.92
CA ALA A 226 13.57 19.06 -21.76
C ALA A 226 12.46 20.10 -21.55
N THR A 227 11.20 19.66 -21.46
CA THR A 227 10.04 20.53 -21.24
C THR A 227 10.12 21.23 -19.87
N SER A 228 10.40 20.49 -18.79
CA SER A 228 10.49 21.06 -17.43
C SER A 228 11.64 22.05 -17.28
N ARG A 229 12.76 21.83 -17.99
CA ARG A 229 13.95 22.70 -17.94
C ARG A 229 13.81 23.96 -18.79
N ALA A 230 12.85 24.02 -19.72
CA ALA A 230 12.58 25.21 -20.49
C ALA A 230 12.28 26.41 -19.56
N ALA A 231 12.68 27.62 -19.96
CA ALA A 231 12.54 28.82 -19.12
C ALA A 231 11.13 29.01 -18.59
N GLN A 232 10.12 28.77 -19.45
CA GLN A 232 8.69 28.86 -19.09
C GLN A 232 8.05 27.48 -18.80
N GLY A 233 8.80 26.36 -18.90
CA GLY A 233 8.22 25.02 -18.87
C GLY A 233 7.35 24.73 -17.64
N LEU A 234 7.86 24.98 -16.44
CA LEU A 234 7.09 24.80 -15.22
C LEU A 234 5.99 25.87 -15.03
N HIS A 235 6.23 27.10 -15.49
CA HIS A 235 5.20 28.14 -15.55
C HIS A 235 4.02 27.68 -16.40
N ASP A 236 4.28 27.25 -17.63
CA ASP A 236 3.22 26.84 -18.56
C ASP A 236 2.46 25.60 -18.06
N MET A 237 3.16 24.65 -17.43
CA MET A 237 2.53 23.46 -16.83
C MET A 237 1.55 23.86 -15.73
N ILE A 238 1.97 24.71 -14.79
CA ILE A 238 1.18 25.07 -13.61
C ILE A 238 0.08 26.08 -13.98
N ALA A 239 0.44 27.14 -14.70
CA ALA A 239 -0.54 28.16 -15.09
C ALA A 239 -1.60 27.63 -16.06
N GLY A 240 -1.27 26.61 -16.85
CA GLY A 240 -2.20 25.94 -17.76
C GLY A 240 -3.30 25.16 -17.04
N MET A 241 -3.06 24.71 -15.81
CA MET A 241 -4.05 23.98 -15.00
C MET A 241 -5.15 24.91 -14.47
N ALA A 242 -4.91 26.21 -14.37
CA ALA A 242 -5.86 27.19 -13.79
C ALA A 242 -7.18 27.34 -14.59
N ALA A 243 -7.28 26.73 -15.78
CA ALA A 243 -8.47 26.82 -16.62
C ALA A 243 -9.60 25.92 -16.10
N GLY A 244 -10.77 26.49 -15.83
CA GLY A 244 -11.93 25.72 -15.32
C GLY A 244 -12.00 25.58 -13.80
N GLU A 245 -10.93 25.95 -13.09
CA GLU A 245 -10.86 25.81 -11.64
C GLU A 245 -11.53 26.95 -10.86
N PRO A 246 -11.94 26.71 -9.59
CA PRO A 246 -12.41 27.78 -8.72
C PRO A 246 -11.40 28.90 -8.59
N GLY A 247 -11.88 30.15 -8.47
CA GLY A 247 -11.03 31.33 -8.54
C GLY A 247 -9.87 31.39 -7.55
N TRP A 248 -10.00 30.81 -6.37
CA TRP A 248 -8.91 30.74 -5.36
C TRP A 248 -7.78 29.79 -5.79
N LEU A 249 -8.13 28.65 -6.41
CA LEU A 249 -7.17 27.64 -6.87
C LEU A 249 -6.46 28.15 -8.12
N ALA A 250 -7.22 28.66 -9.10
CA ALA A 250 -6.67 29.32 -10.28
C ALA A 250 -5.76 30.53 -9.93
N ALA A 251 -5.99 31.23 -8.82
CA ALA A 251 -5.12 32.28 -8.35
C ALA A 251 -3.81 31.73 -7.76
N LEU A 252 -3.89 30.58 -7.05
CA LEU A 252 -2.71 29.87 -6.54
C LEU A 252 -1.80 29.42 -7.68
N ASP A 253 -2.38 28.81 -8.73
CA ASP A 253 -1.60 28.31 -9.87
C ASP A 253 -0.94 29.42 -10.67
N ARG A 254 -1.67 30.50 -10.95
CA ARG A 254 -1.10 31.68 -11.59
C ARG A 254 0.02 32.31 -10.74
N GLY A 255 -0.17 32.34 -9.41
CA GLY A 255 0.86 32.85 -8.50
C GLY A 255 2.10 31.98 -8.47
N ALA A 256 1.92 30.65 -8.32
CA ALA A 256 3.00 29.70 -8.32
C ALA A 256 3.72 29.63 -9.68
N GLY A 257 2.95 29.55 -10.78
CA GLY A 257 3.50 29.58 -12.14
C GLY A 257 4.28 30.87 -12.39
N GLY A 258 3.73 32.04 -12.01
CA GLY A 258 4.43 33.32 -12.13
C GLY A 258 5.73 33.38 -11.35
N ALA A 259 5.80 32.83 -10.16
CA ALA A 259 7.03 32.72 -9.37
C ALA A 259 8.11 31.83 -10.01
N LEU A 260 7.69 30.87 -10.84
CA LEU A 260 8.58 29.95 -11.57
C LEU A 260 8.93 30.43 -12.98
N ALA A 261 8.30 31.50 -13.46
CA ALA A 261 8.58 32.08 -14.77
C ALA A 261 10.09 32.43 -14.90
N HIS A 262 10.70 32.00 -15.99
CA HIS A 262 12.14 32.13 -16.28
C HIS A 262 13.09 31.33 -15.37
N HIS A 263 12.56 30.55 -14.39
CA HIS A 263 13.34 29.74 -13.46
C HIS A 263 13.25 28.23 -13.71
N GLY A 264 12.72 27.78 -14.84
CA GLY A 264 12.44 26.37 -15.14
C GLY A 264 13.60 25.43 -14.85
N LEU A 265 14.82 25.76 -15.28
CA LEU A 265 16.01 24.92 -15.00
C LEU A 265 16.31 24.84 -13.50
N ALA A 266 16.37 25.97 -12.80
CA ALA A 266 16.71 26.00 -11.37
C ALA A 266 15.66 25.24 -10.54
N ALA A 267 14.38 25.45 -10.81
CA ALA A 267 13.28 24.79 -10.13
C ALA A 267 13.24 23.27 -10.43
N SER A 268 13.47 22.86 -11.67
CA SER A 268 13.58 21.45 -12.08
C SER A 268 14.72 20.73 -11.36
N VAL A 269 15.90 21.37 -11.29
CA VAL A 269 17.07 20.81 -10.59
C VAL A 269 16.81 20.75 -9.07
N ALA A 270 16.20 21.77 -8.48
CA ALA A 270 15.84 21.78 -7.07
C ALA A 270 14.85 20.65 -6.74
N LEU A 271 13.80 20.48 -7.55
CA LEU A 271 12.85 19.38 -7.38
C LEU A 271 13.54 18.02 -7.53
N ALA A 272 14.36 17.84 -8.56
CA ALA A 272 15.13 16.61 -8.76
C ALA A 272 16.04 16.30 -7.58
N ALA A 273 16.71 17.29 -7.00
CA ALA A 273 17.57 17.12 -5.83
C ALA A 273 16.75 16.67 -4.59
N VAL A 274 15.59 17.28 -4.36
CA VAL A 274 14.70 16.89 -3.26
C VAL A 274 14.22 15.44 -3.43
N LEU A 275 13.79 15.05 -4.62
CA LEU A 275 13.34 13.69 -4.93
C LEU A 275 14.47 12.66 -4.84
N ALA A 276 15.70 13.03 -5.22
CA ALA A 276 16.88 12.19 -5.03
C ALA A 276 17.23 12.00 -3.54
N VAL A 277 17.11 13.04 -2.71
CA VAL A 277 17.28 12.96 -1.25
C VAL A 277 16.21 12.04 -0.66
N ILE A 278 14.96 12.13 -1.10
CA ILE A 278 13.89 11.20 -0.70
C ILE A 278 14.27 9.76 -1.07
N ALA A 279 14.71 9.53 -2.31
CA ALA A 279 15.12 8.20 -2.78
C ALA A 279 16.25 7.60 -1.92
N ALA A 280 17.27 8.37 -1.60
CA ALA A 280 18.40 7.95 -0.76
C ALA A 280 18.02 7.78 0.72
N GLY A 281 17.03 8.53 1.20
CA GLY A 281 16.67 8.60 2.61
C GLY A 281 16.14 7.30 3.22
N ILE A 282 15.67 6.33 2.40
CA ILE A 282 15.19 5.02 2.87
C ILE A 282 16.32 4.15 3.45
N PHE A 283 17.57 4.45 3.15
CA PHE A 283 18.73 3.73 3.67
C PHE A 283 19.22 4.27 5.01
N LEU A 284 18.74 5.42 5.43
CA LEU A 284 19.08 6.04 6.69
C LEU A 284 18.52 5.25 7.89
N PRO A 285 19.07 5.45 9.11
CA PRO A 285 18.46 4.95 10.35
C PRO A 285 17.01 5.39 10.48
N ALA A 286 16.23 4.72 11.32
CA ALA A 286 14.77 4.90 11.42
C ALA A 286 14.29 6.35 11.56
N ARG A 287 15.05 7.23 12.22
CA ARG A 287 14.74 8.67 12.32
C ARG A 287 14.88 9.35 10.96
N GLY A 288 15.99 9.13 10.27
CA GLY A 288 16.23 9.67 8.92
C GLY A 288 15.22 9.13 7.89
N ALA A 289 14.93 7.83 7.94
CA ALA A 289 13.91 7.24 7.08
C ALA A 289 12.50 7.83 7.31
N ARG A 290 12.14 8.16 8.58
CA ARG A 290 10.88 8.88 8.87
C ARG A 290 10.85 10.28 8.27
N LEU A 291 11.97 11.01 8.34
CA LEU A 291 12.08 12.34 7.73
C LEU A 291 11.94 12.23 6.20
N ALA A 292 12.60 11.26 5.58
CA ALA A 292 12.48 11.02 4.13
C ALA A 292 11.03 10.69 3.72
N VAL A 293 10.35 9.81 4.45
CA VAL A 293 8.94 9.49 4.20
C VAL A 293 8.04 10.71 4.44
N GLY A 294 8.27 11.47 5.52
CA GLY A 294 7.53 12.71 5.78
C GLY A 294 7.72 13.75 4.68
N LEU A 295 8.96 13.93 4.20
CA LEU A 295 9.27 14.80 3.07
C LEU A 295 8.62 14.30 1.77
N ALA A 296 8.61 12.99 1.53
CA ALA A 296 7.94 12.38 0.39
C ALA A 296 6.43 12.69 0.39
N VAL A 297 5.77 12.52 1.53
CA VAL A 297 4.34 12.88 1.69
C VAL A 297 4.12 14.36 1.46
N LEU A 298 4.93 15.23 2.06
CA LEU A 298 4.82 16.68 1.90
C LEU A 298 4.96 17.10 0.44
N VAL A 299 6.03 16.63 -0.24
CA VAL A 299 6.29 16.96 -1.66
C VAL A 299 5.16 16.44 -2.54
N SER A 300 4.65 15.22 -2.29
CA SER A 300 3.51 14.67 -3.04
C SER A 300 2.26 15.55 -2.91
N LEU A 301 1.96 16.01 -1.71
CA LEU A 301 0.79 16.89 -1.47
C LEU A 301 0.98 18.29 -2.04
N VAL A 302 2.21 18.84 -2.01
CA VAL A 302 2.52 20.13 -2.65
C VAL A 302 2.37 20.05 -4.17
N ILE A 303 2.92 18.98 -4.79
CA ILE A 303 2.76 18.74 -6.23
C ILE A 303 1.27 18.56 -6.57
N TRP A 304 0.52 17.83 -5.75
CA TRP A 304 -0.91 17.62 -5.95
C TRP A 304 -1.72 18.91 -5.90
N LEU A 305 -1.40 19.79 -4.94
CA LEU A 305 -2.10 21.06 -4.76
C LEU A 305 -1.75 22.10 -5.86
N VAL A 306 -0.43 22.21 -6.20
CA VAL A 306 0.07 23.32 -7.01
C VAL A 306 0.30 22.89 -8.47
N GLY A 307 0.76 21.65 -8.69
CA GLY A 307 1.11 21.18 -10.02
C GLY A 307 0.03 20.36 -10.71
N GLN A 308 -0.89 19.79 -9.93
CA GLN A 308 -1.94 18.89 -10.42
C GLN A 308 -3.35 19.39 -10.09
N ASP A 309 -3.45 20.54 -9.48
CA ASP A 309 -4.72 21.25 -9.23
C ASP A 309 -5.74 20.37 -8.50
N LEU A 310 -5.29 19.71 -7.43
CA LEU A 310 -6.06 18.67 -6.70
C LEU A 310 -6.57 17.54 -7.62
N GLY A 311 -5.90 17.28 -8.75
CA GLY A 311 -6.35 16.31 -9.76
C GLY A 311 -7.48 16.83 -10.63
N GLN A 312 -7.67 18.14 -10.71
CA GLN A 312 -8.77 18.81 -11.44
C GLN A 312 -10.18 18.33 -11.05
N ILE A 313 -10.32 17.80 -9.81
CA ILE A 313 -11.60 17.27 -9.30
C ILE A 313 -12.69 18.35 -9.30
N LEU A 314 -12.30 19.61 -9.15
CA LEU A 314 -13.22 20.75 -9.08
C LEU A 314 -13.57 21.35 -10.45
N ALA A 315 -12.82 20.99 -11.51
CA ALA A 315 -13.07 21.44 -12.88
C ALA A 315 -14.25 20.71 -13.55
N GLY A 316 -14.59 19.50 -13.08
CA GLY A 316 -15.75 18.74 -13.59
C GLY A 316 -15.44 17.81 -14.76
N ASP A 317 -14.17 17.57 -15.08
CA ASP A 317 -13.68 16.68 -16.13
C ASP A 317 -12.55 15.75 -15.67
N ALA A 318 -12.26 15.72 -14.36
CA ALA A 318 -11.29 14.79 -13.77
C ALA A 318 -11.72 13.34 -13.89
N THR A 319 -10.78 12.48 -14.30
CA THR A 319 -10.95 11.02 -14.37
C THR A 319 -10.56 10.31 -13.08
N ASP A 320 -9.65 10.90 -12.31
CA ASP A 320 -9.04 10.36 -11.11
C ASP A 320 -8.45 11.50 -10.23
N VAL A 321 -7.87 11.12 -9.09
CA VAL A 321 -7.26 12.07 -8.14
C VAL A 321 -5.85 12.54 -8.54
N ASN A 322 -5.32 12.10 -9.68
CA ASN A 322 -3.95 12.28 -10.11
C ASN A 322 -2.91 11.60 -9.17
N SER A 323 -1.61 11.78 -9.41
CA SER A 323 -0.54 11.01 -8.76
C SER A 323 -0.25 11.40 -7.31
N GLY A 324 -0.54 12.64 -6.89
CA GLY A 324 -0.13 13.15 -5.58
C GLY A 324 -0.61 12.32 -4.38
N PRO A 325 -1.92 12.06 -4.21
CA PRO A 325 -2.44 11.25 -3.11
C PRO A 325 -1.90 9.82 -3.12
N LEU A 326 -1.70 9.22 -4.30
CA LEU A 326 -1.15 7.88 -4.44
C LEU A 326 0.31 7.81 -4.03
N LEU A 327 1.13 8.78 -4.43
CA LEU A 327 2.52 8.91 -3.99
C LEU A 327 2.59 9.07 -2.46
N ALA A 328 1.70 9.85 -1.86
CA ALA A 328 1.61 9.99 -0.40
C ALA A 328 1.26 8.66 0.29
N LEU A 329 0.28 7.90 -0.21
CA LEU A 329 -0.07 6.58 0.32
C LEU A 329 1.06 5.57 0.13
N ILE A 330 1.74 5.57 -1.03
CA ILE A 330 2.92 4.75 -1.26
C ILE A 330 4.02 5.11 -0.26
N ALA A 331 4.29 6.40 -0.06
CA ALA A 331 5.27 6.83 0.93
C ALA A 331 4.93 6.33 2.34
N LEU A 332 3.67 6.41 2.76
CA LEU A 332 3.21 5.90 4.05
C LEU A 332 3.39 4.38 4.20
N ALA A 333 3.35 3.61 3.11
CA ALA A 333 3.66 2.18 3.15
C ALA A 333 5.11 1.88 3.58
N TYR A 334 6.00 2.85 3.47
CA TYR A 334 7.40 2.80 3.92
C TYR A 334 7.63 3.43 5.28
N TRP A 335 6.57 3.83 6.00
CA TRP A 335 6.75 4.37 7.34
C TRP A 335 7.40 3.33 8.25
N PRO A 336 8.53 3.66 8.92
CA PRO A 336 9.22 2.73 9.78
C PRO A 336 8.38 2.31 10.98
N LEU A 337 8.01 1.04 11.05
CA LEU A 337 7.29 0.45 12.15
C LEU A 337 8.22 0.34 13.38
N ARG A 338 7.68 0.58 14.57
CA ARG A 338 8.41 0.32 15.80
C ARG A 338 8.62 -1.19 15.92
N PRO A 339 9.83 -1.67 16.32
CA PRO A 339 9.98 -3.05 16.73
C PRO A 339 8.95 -3.34 17.83
N ALA A 340 8.25 -4.45 17.74
CA ALA A 340 7.42 -4.91 18.86
C ALA A 340 8.33 -4.93 20.10
N ALA A 341 7.98 -4.16 21.13
CA ALA A 341 8.70 -4.20 22.39
C ALA A 341 8.67 -5.66 22.86
N SER A 342 9.85 -6.28 22.97
CA SER A 342 9.98 -7.57 23.62
C SER A 342 9.33 -7.40 25.00
N ARG A 343 8.25 -8.13 25.28
CA ARG A 343 7.67 -8.11 26.63
C ARG A 343 8.80 -8.41 27.61
N PRO A 344 9.20 -7.48 28.51
CA PRO A 344 10.09 -7.84 29.57
C PRO A 344 9.27 -8.75 30.50
N GLY A 345 9.60 -10.00 30.57
CA GLY A 345 8.97 -10.84 31.58
C GLY A 345 8.57 -12.26 31.21
N ALA A 346 8.95 -12.77 30.03
CA ALA A 346 8.81 -14.21 29.79
C ALA A 346 10.16 -14.95 29.82
N ALA A 347 11.20 -14.28 30.32
CA ALA A 347 12.50 -14.88 30.52
C ALA A 347 12.83 -14.87 32.02
N ALA A 348 13.02 -16.02 32.55
CA ALA A 348 13.34 -16.43 33.89
C ALA A 348 12.12 -17.05 34.56
N GLY A 349 11.67 -18.19 34.04
CA GLY A 349 11.21 -19.23 34.96
C GLY A 349 12.30 -19.36 36.02
N ALA A 350 11.97 -19.10 37.26
CA ALA A 350 12.82 -19.38 38.40
C ALA A 350 13.48 -20.76 38.20
N PRO A 351 14.75 -20.92 38.50
CA PRO A 351 15.36 -22.23 38.47
C PRO A 351 14.49 -23.14 39.31
N ALA A 352 13.96 -24.21 38.72
CA ALA A 352 13.29 -25.24 39.47
C ALA A 352 14.26 -25.63 40.60
N GLU A 353 13.93 -25.21 41.82
CA GLU A 353 14.59 -25.62 43.04
C GLU A 353 14.50 -27.15 43.02
N ARG A 354 15.63 -27.79 42.71
CA ARG A 354 15.72 -29.26 42.80
C ARG A 354 15.50 -29.60 44.26
N LEU A 355 14.30 -30.01 44.58
CA LEU A 355 14.02 -30.65 45.85
C LEU A 355 15.04 -31.81 45.94
N ALA A 356 15.94 -31.71 46.90
CA ALA A 356 16.88 -32.78 47.24
C ALA A 356 16.07 -34.03 47.57
N PRO A 357 16.48 -35.20 47.15
CA PRO A 357 15.77 -36.42 47.46
C PRO A 357 15.74 -36.59 49.02
N VAL A 358 14.56 -36.66 49.56
CA VAL A 358 14.35 -37.00 50.97
C VAL A 358 14.79 -38.46 51.15
N SER A 359 15.92 -38.66 51.83
CA SER A 359 16.38 -39.99 52.22
C SER A 359 15.52 -40.45 53.41
N PHE A 360 14.70 -41.45 53.17
CA PHE A 360 14.02 -42.14 54.27
C PHE A 360 15.03 -43.11 54.91
N PRO A 361 15.11 -43.17 56.26
CA PRO A 361 15.95 -44.14 56.95
C PRO A 361 15.35 -45.56 56.81
N VAL A 362 16.17 -46.49 56.37
CA VAL A 362 15.83 -47.91 56.37
C VAL A 362 15.79 -48.44 57.82
N PRO A 363 14.74 -49.15 58.24
CA PRO A 363 14.69 -49.74 59.58
C PRO A 363 15.77 -50.82 59.70
N GLY A 364 16.50 -50.74 60.79
CA GLY A 364 17.65 -51.55 61.08
C GLY A 364 17.39 -53.02 61.18
N GLU A 365 18.34 -53.83 60.71
CA GLU A 365 18.49 -55.22 61.08
C GLU A 365 19.04 -55.29 62.50
N ALA A 366 18.26 -55.97 63.33
CA ALA A 366 18.66 -56.29 64.69
C ALA A 366 19.79 -57.35 64.65
N GLY A 367 20.91 -57.03 65.25
CA GLY A 367 22.02 -57.97 65.43
C GLY A 367 21.65 -59.12 66.35
N GLU A 368 22.05 -60.32 65.94
CA GLU A 368 22.18 -61.42 66.83
C GLU A 368 23.63 -61.53 67.28
N GLU A 369 23.85 -61.44 68.54
CA GLU A 369 25.08 -61.80 69.26
C GLU A 369 25.14 -63.29 69.43
N SER A 370 26.33 -63.86 69.22
CA SER A 370 26.86 -64.98 70.02
C SER A 370 28.37 -64.85 70.03
#